data_fc2b1d61b2a3d2b0157a4bc1f68994b8
#
_entry.id   fc2b1d61b2a3d2b0157a4bc1f68994b8
#
_cell.length_a   1.000
_cell.length_b   1.000
_cell.length_c   1.000
_cell.angle_alpha   90.00
_cell.angle_beta   90.00
_cell.angle_gamma   90.00
#
_symmetry.space_group_name_H-M   'P 1'
#
loop_
_entity.id
_entity.type
_entity.pdbx_description
1 polymer ?
#
loop_
_entity_poly.entity_id
_entity_poly.type
_entity_poly.pdbx_seq_one_letter_code
_entity_poly.pdbx_strand_id
1 'polypeptide(L)'
;MRQIFKTHPWVPPKELPETQELFRKYGVPGSIRPGHLLKGKGEPSKLYLITRGAAAYYVADRYKSHPSVLSLLIPGCSACDLSVITGDRVNVTTRAIGPCEVLIMQPHVLTDLMKNNSEFAAKEAAHVTRKQECSLEAMVANFTLEPAERLRRFLKVLLINYEVPISDTVWNRIPLDLTNEQYGAVVNLTRVSVSRLFSDCITKHLLYKSGRNVYVKAKLFENIYDWWTD
;
A
#
# COMPACT_ATOMS: atom_id res chain seq x y z
N MET A 1 -18.59 -12.00 -2.55
CA MET A 1 -17.99 -11.81 -3.88
C MET A 1 -16.54 -12.21 -3.82
N ARG A 2 -16.09 -13.07 -4.75
CA ARG A 2 -14.72 -13.59 -4.78
C ARG A 2 -13.76 -12.55 -5.34
N GLN A 3 -12.51 -12.52 -4.84
CA GLN A 3 -11.42 -11.77 -5.46
C GLN A 3 -11.23 -12.20 -6.91
N ILE A 4 -10.84 -11.26 -7.76
CA ILE A 4 -10.50 -11.54 -9.16
C ILE A 4 -9.06 -12.04 -9.27
N PHE A 5 -8.16 -11.39 -8.53
CA PHE A 5 -6.73 -11.71 -8.55
C PHE A 5 -6.26 -12.25 -7.20
N LYS A 6 -5.32 -13.19 -7.25
CA LYS A 6 -4.67 -13.74 -6.04
C LYS A 6 -3.61 -12.76 -5.51
N THR A 7 -4.04 -11.60 -5.07
CA THR A 7 -3.18 -10.53 -4.56
C THR A 7 -3.89 -9.75 -3.44
N HIS A 8 -3.13 -9.06 -2.60
CA HIS A 8 -3.70 -8.23 -1.55
C HIS A 8 -4.11 -6.87 -2.11
N PRO A 9 -5.37 -6.43 -1.96
CA PRO A 9 -5.78 -5.10 -2.38
C PRO A 9 -5.05 -4.02 -1.58
N TRP A 10 -4.90 -2.83 -2.17
CA TRP A 10 -4.33 -1.59 -1.60
C TRP A 10 -2.84 -1.60 -1.25
N VAL A 11 -2.22 -2.75 -1.00
CA VAL A 11 -0.81 -2.84 -0.65
C VAL A 11 -0.09 -3.71 -1.68
N PRO A 12 0.71 -3.13 -2.60
CA PRO A 12 1.41 -3.90 -3.61
C PRO A 12 2.44 -4.83 -2.98
N PRO A 13 2.82 -5.91 -3.67
CA PRO A 13 3.86 -6.81 -3.21
C PRO A 13 5.19 -6.06 -3.04
N LYS A 14 6.00 -6.51 -2.07
CA LYS A 14 7.38 -6.04 -1.89
C LYS A 14 8.20 -6.36 -3.14
N GLU A 15 9.21 -5.54 -3.42
CA GLU A 15 10.10 -5.74 -4.56
C GLU A 15 10.80 -7.09 -4.54
N LEU A 16 11.15 -7.57 -5.73
CA LEU A 16 11.99 -8.76 -5.88
C LEU A 16 13.30 -8.59 -5.10
N PRO A 17 13.86 -9.68 -4.53
CA PRO A 17 15.14 -9.61 -3.81
C PRO A 17 16.25 -8.97 -4.63
N GLU A 18 16.33 -9.27 -5.92
CA GLU A 18 17.30 -8.70 -6.85
C GLU A 18 17.11 -7.18 -7.01
N THR A 19 15.87 -6.72 -7.13
CA THR A 19 15.55 -5.29 -7.22
C THR A 19 15.86 -4.56 -5.92
N GLN A 20 15.56 -5.17 -4.76
CA GLN A 20 15.93 -4.60 -3.47
C GLN A 20 17.46 -4.48 -3.31
N GLU A 21 18.21 -5.47 -3.82
CA GLU A 21 19.69 -5.44 -3.80
C GLU A 21 20.27 -4.32 -4.67
N LEU A 22 19.66 -4.05 -5.84
CA LEU A 22 20.02 -2.87 -6.64
C LEU A 22 19.88 -1.57 -5.84
N PHE A 23 18.77 -1.44 -5.12
CA PHE A 23 18.56 -0.26 -4.26
C PHE A 23 19.60 -0.17 -3.13
N ARG A 24 19.96 -1.29 -2.51
CA ARG A 24 20.99 -1.28 -1.46
C ARG A 24 22.38 -0.89 -2.01
N LYS A 25 22.69 -1.33 -3.24
CA LYS A 25 23.99 -1.10 -3.87
C LYS A 25 24.11 0.28 -4.50
N TYR A 26 23.06 0.78 -5.15
CA TYR A 26 23.11 2.00 -5.95
C TYR A 26 22.19 3.13 -5.46
N GLY A 27 21.39 2.86 -4.45
CA GLY A 27 20.45 3.84 -3.90
C GLY A 27 21.14 4.80 -2.93
N VAL A 28 20.71 6.04 -2.98
CA VAL A 28 21.11 7.08 -2.04
C VAL A 28 20.05 7.21 -0.96
N PRO A 29 20.40 7.14 0.33
CA PRO A 29 19.44 7.33 1.42
C PRO A 29 18.76 8.71 1.37
N GLY A 30 17.48 8.74 1.65
CA GLY A 30 16.69 9.96 1.76
C GLY A 30 15.65 9.85 2.88
N SER A 31 15.24 11.01 3.42
CA SER A 31 14.20 11.12 4.42
C SER A 31 13.14 12.10 3.93
N ILE A 32 11.89 11.68 3.95
CA ILE A 32 10.74 12.44 3.46
C ILE A 32 9.84 12.78 4.65
N ARG A 33 9.53 14.06 4.83
CA ARG A 33 8.63 14.51 5.88
C ARG A 33 7.18 14.11 5.59
N PRO A 34 6.33 13.96 6.63
CA PRO A 34 4.91 13.67 6.45
C PRO A 34 4.23 14.64 5.46
N GLY A 35 3.46 14.10 4.53
CA GLY A 35 2.73 14.88 3.53
C GLY A 35 3.56 15.43 2.36
N HIS A 36 4.92 15.35 2.43
CA HIS A 36 5.76 15.80 1.34
C HIS A 36 5.78 14.80 0.19
N LEU A 37 6.04 15.32 -1.01
CA LEU A 37 6.11 14.55 -2.24
C LEU A 37 7.41 13.73 -2.28
N LEU A 38 7.29 12.46 -2.65
CA LEU A 38 8.38 11.68 -3.21
C LEU A 38 8.55 12.05 -4.69
N LYS A 39 7.40 12.15 -5.40
CA LYS A 39 7.34 12.55 -6.81
C LYS A 39 6.10 13.40 -7.04
N GLY A 40 6.29 14.54 -7.70
CA GLY A 40 5.22 15.39 -8.21
C GLY A 40 4.70 14.92 -9.57
N LYS A 41 3.59 15.50 -9.97
CA LYS A 41 2.99 15.27 -11.29
C LYS A 41 3.93 15.75 -12.39
N GLY A 42 4.26 14.89 -13.35
CA GLY A 42 5.07 15.24 -14.52
C GLY A 42 6.57 15.43 -14.27
N GLU A 43 7.06 15.20 -13.04
CA GLU A 43 8.49 15.22 -12.76
C GLU A 43 9.21 14.00 -13.35
N PRO A 44 10.52 14.13 -13.69
CA PRO A 44 11.33 12.99 -14.07
C PRO A 44 11.28 11.89 -13.02
N SER A 45 11.11 10.66 -13.46
CA SER A 45 11.03 9.53 -12.54
C SER A 45 12.40 9.21 -11.96
N LYS A 46 12.47 9.18 -10.62
CA LYS A 46 13.47 8.42 -9.88
C LYS A 46 12.75 7.22 -9.29
N LEU A 47 13.48 6.18 -8.97
CA LEU A 47 12.94 5.03 -8.25
C LEU A 47 13.13 5.26 -6.75
N TYR A 48 12.11 4.94 -5.95
CA TYR A 48 12.12 5.11 -4.50
C TYR A 48 11.74 3.80 -3.83
N LEU A 49 12.64 3.15 -3.12
CA LEU A 49 12.32 2.01 -2.26
C LEU A 49 12.01 2.54 -0.86
N ILE A 50 10.85 2.20 -0.33
CA ILE A 50 10.50 2.51 1.06
C ILE A 50 11.29 1.58 1.97
N THR A 51 12.08 2.13 2.88
CA THR A 51 12.82 1.36 3.90
C THR A 51 12.19 1.45 5.28
N ARG A 52 11.51 2.58 5.57
CA ARG A 52 10.76 2.79 6.82
C ARG A 52 9.61 3.76 6.61
N GLY A 53 8.56 3.61 7.41
CA GLY A 53 7.35 4.43 7.28
C GLY A 53 6.46 3.95 6.14
N ALA A 54 5.72 4.87 5.51
CA ALA A 54 4.85 4.56 4.38
C ALA A 54 4.63 5.77 3.48
N ALA A 55 4.36 5.50 2.20
CA ALA A 55 3.92 6.48 1.22
C ALA A 55 2.65 5.96 0.51
N ALA A 56 2.00 6.80 -0.26
CA ALA A 56 0.83 6.40 -1.03
C ALA A 56 0.78 7.08 -2.39
N TYR A 57 0.16 6.38 -3.33
CA TYR A 57 -0.26 6.93 -4.61
C TYR A 57 -1.59 7.63 -4.48
N TYR A 58 -1.61 8.94 -4.67
CA TYR A 58 -2.81 9.77 -4.61
C TYR A 58 -3.28 10.14 -6.00
N VAL A 59 -4.58 9.98 -6.23
CA VAL A 59 -5.28 10.46 -7.41
C VAL A 59 -6.14 11.65 -7.02
N ALA A 60 -5.99 12.76 -7.76
CA ALA A 60 -6.86 13.90 -7.60
C ALA A 60 -8.26 13.56 -8.12
N ASP A 61 -9.27 13.72 -7.28
CA ASP A 61 -10.66 13.61 -7.67
C ASP A 61 -11.23 15.02 -7.82
N ARG A 62 -11.85 15.33 -8.97
CA ARG A 62 -12.46 16.63 -9.22
C ARG A 62 -13.71 16.87 -8.38
N TYR A 63 -14.34 15.81 -7.91
CA TYR A 63 -15.61 15.85 -7.19
C TYR A 63 -15.48 15.65 -5.69
N LYS A 64 -14.30 15.27 -5.21
CA LYS A 64 -14.04 15.06 -3.79
C LYS A 64 -13.07 16.09 -3.26
N SER A 65 -13.35 16.60 -2.09
CA SER A 65 -12.45 17.53 -1.36
C SER A 65 -11.14 16.85 -0.93
N HIS A 66 -11.10 15.51 -0.92
CA HIS A 66 -9.95 14.73 -0.50
C HIS A 66 -9.50 13.75 -1.59
N PRO A 67 -8.19 13.64 -1.86
CA PRO A 67 -7.68 12.70 -2.85
C PRO A 67 -7.92 11.25 -2.42
N SER A 68 -8.20 10.39 -3.38
CA SER A 68 -8.27 8.93 -3.17
C SER A 68 -6.88 8.32 -3.23
N VAL A 69 -6.63 7.29 -2.44
CA VAL A 69 -5.41 6.48 -2.48
C VAL A 69 -5.64 5.26 -3.38
N LEU A 70 -4.77 5.07 -4.37
CA LEU A 70 -4.77 3.87 -5.20
C LEU A 70 -4.04 2.71 -4.51
N SER A 71 -2.87 3.01 -3.98
CA SER A 71 -2.03 2.01 -3.32
C SER A 71 -1.23 2.64 -2.19
N LEU A 72 -1.03 1.85 -1.13
CA LEU A 72 -0.23 2.18 0.03
C LEU A 72 1.11 1.46 -0.08
N LEU A 73 2.19 2.21 -0.15
CA LEU A 73 3.56 1.70 -0.23
C LEU A 73 4.14 1.57 1.17
N ILE A 74 4.52 0.36 1.55
CA ILE A 74 5.11 0.00 2.84
C ILE A 74 6.59 -0.37 2.67
N PRO A 75 7.36 -0.62 3.75
CA PRO A 75 8.75 -1.06 3.63
C PRO A 75 8.92 -2.28 2.73
N GLY A 76 9.83 -2.17 1.78
CA GLY A 76 10.08 -3.16 0.73
C GLY A 76 9.34 -2.89 -0.58
N CYS A 77 8.36 -1.98 -0.62
CA CYS A 77 7.72 -1.55 -1.87
C CYS A 77 8.46 -0.39 -2.51
N SER A 78 8.49 -0.34 -3.84
CA SER A 78 9.02 0.82 -4.56
C SER A 78 7.94 1.70 -5.17
N ALA A 79 8.33 2.94 -5.48
CA ALA A 79 7.54 3.89 -6.22
C ALA A 79 8.18 4.23 -7.55
N CYS A 80 7.35 4.52 -8.57
CA CYS A 80 7.72 5.04 -9.88
C CYS A 80 8.31 4.03 -10.88
N ASP A 81 8.33 2.75 -10.57
CA ASP A 81 8.79 1.67 -11.43
C ASP A 81 8.02 1.60 -12.75
N LEU A 82 6.69 1.66 -12.72
CA LEU A 82 5.87 1.62 -13.93
C LEU A 82 6.27 2.73 -14.91
N SER A 83 6.40 3.97 -14.45
CA SER A 83 6.79 5.09 -15.31
C SER A 83 8.22 5.01 -15.83
N VAL A 84 9.09 4.28 -15.14
CA VAL A 84 10.46 4.02 -15.58
C VAL A 84 10.49 2.94 -16.66
N ILE A 85 9.70 1.89 -16.50
CA ILE A 85 9.64 0.77 -17.46
C ILE A 85 8.92 1.18 -18.75
N THR A 86 7.81 1.89 -18.65
CA THR A 86 7.04 2.33 -19.83
C THR A 86 7.63 3.56 -20.51
N GLY A 87 8.43 4.36 -19.81
CA GLY A 87 8.89 5.67 -20.29
C GLY A 87 7.82 6.76 -20.24
N ASP A 88 6.59 6.41 -19.85
CA ASP A 88 5.46 7.34 -19.84
C ASP A 88 5.38 8.16 -18.54
N ARG A 89 4.79 9.35 -18.67
CA ARG A 89 4.49 10.20 -17.51
C ARG A 89 3.21 9.75 -16.85
N VAL A 90 3.31 9.33 -15.60
CA VAL A 90 2.14 8.93 -14.80
C VAL A 90 1.58 10.12 -14.05
N ASN A 91 0.26 10.35 -14.18
CA ASN A 91 -0.47 11.44 -13.52
C ASN A 91 -0.92 11.07 -12.10
N VAL A 92 0.00 10.54 -11.32
CA VAL A 92 -0.20 10.16 -9.93
C VAL A 92 0.78 10.93 -9.05
N THR A 93 0.31 11.38 -7.91
CA THR A 93 1.16 12.02 -6.90
C THR A 93 1.54 11.01 -5.84
N THR A 94 2.84 10.85 -5.57
CA THR A 94 3.32 9.99 -4.49
C THR A 94 3.71 10.84 -3.29
N ARG A 95 3.09 10.60 -2.12
CA ARG A 95 3.34 11.37 -0.88
C ARG A 95 3.64 10.43 0.29
N ALA A 96 4.53 10.88 1.18
CA ALA A 96 4.74 10.23 2.47
C ALA A 96 3.50 10.41 3.37
N ILE A 97 3.00 9.32 3.96
CA ILE A 97 1.87 9.34 4.89
C ILE A 97 2.31 9.77 6.28
N GLY A 98 3.48 9.31 6.70
CA GLY A 98 4.17 9.66 7.93
C GLY A 98 5.64 9.97 7.65
N PRO A 99 6.51 10.05 8.66
CA PRO A 99 7.96 10.06 8.45
C PRO A 99 8.35 8.84 7.62
N CYS A 100 9.06 9.05 6.51
CA CYS A 100 9.36 8.00 5.54
C CYS A 100 10.84 8.05 5.18
N GLU A 101 11.53 6.93 5.32
CA GLU A 101 12.90 6.73 4.87
C GLU A 101 12.89 5.95 3.56
N VAL A 102 13.74 6.32 2.62
CA VAL A 102 13.78 5.76 1.28
C VAL A 102 15.21 5.55 0.80
N LEU A 103 15.39 4.62 -0.13
CA LEU A 103 16.55 4.59 -1.02
C LEU A 103 16.11 5.13 -2.38
N ILE A 104 16.88 6.09 -2.90
CA ILE A 104 16.59 6.76 -4.17
C ILE A 104 17.58 6.28 -5.22
N MET A 105 17.09 5.67 -6.29
CA MET A 105 17.90 5.09 -7.36
C MET A 105 17.59 5.73 -8.70
N GLN A 106 18.60 5.85 -9.54
CA GLN A 106 18.43 6.36 -10.91
C GLN A 106 17.78 5.27 -11.79
N PRO A 107 16.88 5.66 -12.70
CA PRO A 107 16.14 4.73 -13.55
C PRO A 107 17.01 3.79 -14.38
N HIS A 108 18.13 4.31 -14.93
CA HIS A 108 19.00 3.52 -15.81
C HIS A 108 19.56 2.27 -15.12
N VAL A 109 19.75 2.29 -13.79
CA VAL A 109 20.26 1.11 -13.05
C VAL A 109 19.34 -0.10 -13.23
N LEU A 110 18.02 0.12 -13.12
CA LEU A 110 17.02 -0.94 -13.34
C LEU A 110 16.92 -1.30 -14.84
N THR A 111 16.79 -0.30 -15.70
CA THR A 111 16.57 -0.54 -17.13
C THR A 111 17.78 -1.17 -17.81
N ASP A 112 19.01 -0.85 -17.40
CA ASP A 112 20.22 -1.46 -17.95
C ASP A 112 20.35 -2.92 -17.51
N LEU A 113 19.97 -3.25 -16.26
CA LEU A 113 19.93 -4.67 -15.85
C LEU A 113 18.87 -5.44 -16.66
N MET A 114 17.67 -4.87 -16.84
CA MET A 114 16.62 -5.49 -17.64
C MET A 114 17.04 -5.73 -19.10
N LYS A 115 17.78 -4.78 -19.71
CA LYS A 115 18.30 -4.92 -21.07
C LYS A 115 19.35 -6.03 -21.21
N ASN A 116 20.17 -6.21 -20.19
CA ASN A 116 21.29 -7.13 -20.22
C ASN A 116 20.98 -8.50 -19.60
N ASN A 117 19.81 -8.68 -18.98
CA ASN A 117 19.39 -9.92 -18.34
C ASN A 117 17.90 -10.18 -18.61
N SER A 118 17.63 -11.01 -19.62
CA SER A 118 16.27 -11.33 -20.06
C SER A 118 15.45 -12.09 -19.00
N GLU A 119 16.09 -12.94 -18.19
CA GLU A 119 15.42 -13.64 -17.09
C GLU A 119 14.96 -12.66 -16.02
N PHE A 120 15.82 -11.73 -15.61
CA PHE A 120 15.47 -10.67 -14.68
C PHE A 120 14.36 -9.79 -15.26
N ALA A 121 14.46 -9.40 -16.54
CA ALA A 121 13.43 -8.59 -17.21
C ALA A 121 12.06 -9.27 -17.18
N ALA A 122 12.00 -10.59 -17.42
CA ALA A 122 10.75 -11.36 -17.35
C ALA A 122 10.17 -11.40 -15.92
N LYS A 123 11.03 -11.61 -14.90
CA LYS A 123 10.61 -11.57 -13.48
C LYS A 123 10.07 -10.18 -13.10
N GLU A 124 10.76 -9.12 -13.48
CA GLU A 124 10.36 -7.73 -13.17
C GLU A 124 9.04 -7.36 -13.87
N ALA A 125 8.86 -7.75 -15.13
CA ALA A 125 7.60 -7.55 -15.85
C ALA A 125 6.43 -8.28 -15.14
N ALA A 126 6.62 -9.53 -14.73
CA ALA A 126 5.62 -10.28 -13.97
C ALA A 126 5.33 -9.61 -12.61
N HIS A 127 6.37 -9.10 -11.94
CA HIS A 127 6.23 -8.39 -10.67
C HIS A 127 5.41 -7.10 -10.81
N VAL A 128 5.72 -6.28 -11.81
CA VAL A 128 4.94 -5.05 -12.11
C VAL A 128 3.50 -5.39 -12.46
N THR A 129 3.25 -6.45 -13.21
CA THR A 129 1.89 -6.93 -13.47
C THR A 129 1.13 -7.24 -12.18
N ARG A 130 1.76 -7.94 -11.22
CA ARG A 130 1.14 -8.22 -9.90
C ARG A 130 0.82 -6.95 -9.11
N LYS A 131 1.64 -5.89 -9.23
CA LYS A 131 1.32 -4.58 -8.64
C LYS A 131 0.07 -3.96 -9.27
N GLN A 132 -0.12 -4.12 -10.58
CA GLN A 132 -1.33 -3.66 -11.27
C GLN A 132 -2.56 -4.49 -10.85
N GLU A 133 -2.42 -5.81 -10.75
CA GLU A 133 -3.47 -6.69 -10.19
C GLU A 133 -3.90 -6.25 -8.79
N CYS A 134 -2.94 -5.89 -7.93
CA CYS A 134 -3.23 -5.33 -6.60
C CYS A 134 -4.07 -4.04 -6.68
N SER A 135 -3.73 -3.13 -7.60
CA SER A 135 -4.46 -1.89 -7.79
C SER A 135 -5.88 -2.14 -8.32
N LEU A 136 -6.03 -3.07 -9.27
CA LEU A 136 -7.33 -3.48 -9.80
C LEU A 136 -8.19 -4.15 -8.71
N GLU A 137 -7.61 -5.04 -7.91
CA GLU A 137 -8.30 -5.69 -6.80
C GLU A 137 -8.76 -4.67 -5.74
N ALA A 138 -7.96 -3.64 -5.47
CA ALA A 138 -8.34 -2.54 -4.59
C ALA A 138 -9.52 -1.72 -5.15
N MET A 139 -9.54 -1.48 -6.46
CA MET A 139 -10.66 -0.82 -7.12
C MET A 139 -11.92 -1.68 -7.03
N VAL A 140 -11.84 -2.97 -7.34
CA VAL A 140 -12.97 -3.91 -7.23
C VAL A 140 -13.50 -3.92 -5.79
N ALA A 141 -12.63 -4.06 -4.80
CA ALA A 141 -13.01 -4.03 -3.39
C ALA A 141 -13.72 -2.71 -3.02
N ASN A 142 -13.24 -1.57 -3.51
CA ASN A 142 -13.84 -0.27 -3.25
C ASN A 142 -15.21 -0.07 -3.90
N PHE A 143 -15.50 -0.76 -5.01
CA PHE A 143 -16.80 -0.68 -5.69
C PHE A 143 -17.83 -1.71 -5.22
N THR A 144 -17.38 -2.87 -4.75
CA THR A 144 -18.25 -4.04 -4.56
C THR A 144 -18.48 -4.44 -3.12
N LEU A 145 -17.51 -4.14 -2.22
CA LEU A 145 -17.63 -4.52 -0.82
C LEU A 145 -18.37 -3.47 0.00
N GLU A 146 -19.08 -3.93 1.02
CA GLU A 146 -19.69 -3.07 2.02
C GLU A 146 -18.61 -2.29 2.81
N PRO A 147 -18.91 -1.05 3.27
CA PRO A 147 -17.96 -0.21 3.97
C PRO A 147 -17.24 -0.88 5.15
N ALA A 148 -17.98 -1.64 5.96
CA ALA A 148 -17.42 -2.35 7.11
C ALA A 148 -16.47 -3.47 6.69
N GLU A 149 -16.79 -4.19 5.61
CA GLU A 149 -15.96 -5.26 5.07
C GLU A 149 -14.68 -4.71 4.46
N ARG A 150 -14.75 -3.62 3.69
CA ARG A 150 -13.56 -2.94 3.13
C ARG A 150 -12.56 -2.57 4.23
N LEU A 151 -13.06 -1.95 5.31
CA LEU A 151 -12.20 -1.53 6.41
C LEU A 151 -11.58 -2.74 7.13
N ARG A 152 -12.36 -3.78 7.44
CA ARG A 152 -11.86 -5.01 8.07
C ARG A 152 -10.80 -5.69 7.20
N ARG A 153 -11.08 -5.81 5.90
CA ARG A 153 -10.15 -6.40 4.95
C ARG A 153 -8.84 -5.62 4.85
N PHE A 154 -8.91 -4.30 4.82
CA PHE A 154 -7.71 -3.46 4.79
C PHE A 154 -6.86 -3.64 6.07
N LEU A 155 -7.48 -3.70 7.26
CA LEU A 155 -6.77 -3.99 8.51
C LEU A 155 -6.07 -5.36 8.46
N LYS A 156 -6.72 -6.39 7.91
CA LYS A 156 -6.12 -7.72 7.71
C LYS A 156 -4.95 -7.67 6.73
N VAL A 157 -5.12 -6.98 5.62
CA VAL A 157 -4.07 -6.79 4.60
C VAL A 157 -2.82 -6.11 5.18
N LEU A 158 -2.98 -5.13 6.06
CA LEU A 158 -1.85 -4.51 6.74
C LEU A 158 -1.10 -5.52 7.62
N LEU A 159 -1.79 -6.33 8.41
CA LEU A 159 -1.13 -7.35 9.24
C LEU A 159 -0.34 -8.35 8.37
N ILE A 160 -0.95 -8.85 7.30
CA ILE A 160 -0.31 -9.83 6.41
C ILE A 160 0.93 -9.23 5.72
N ASN A 161 0.83 -8.04 5.14
CA ASN A 161 1.94 -7.44 4.39
C ASN A 161 3.10 -6.97 5.27
N TYR A 162 2.84 -6.69 6.54
CA TYR A 162 3.87 -6.46 7.55
C TYR A 162 4.35 -7.75 8.24
N GLU A 163 3.84 -8.92 7.80
CA GLU A 163 4.22 -10.24 8.33
C GLU A 163 3.95 -10.35 9.85
N VAL A 164 2.90 -9.67 10.33
CA VAL A 164 2.46 -9.74 11.71
C VAL A 164 1.55 -10.95 11.89
N PRO A 165 1.92 -11.95 12.69
CA PRO A 165 1.06 -13.10 12.96
C PRO A 165 -0.26 -12.65 13.60
N ILE A 166 -1.39 -13.16 13.09
CA ILE A 166 -2.70 -12.87 13.65
C ILE A 166 -2.97 -13.89 14.78
N SER A 167 -2.99 -13.41 15.99
CA SER A 167 -3.24 -14.24 17.18
C SER A 167 -4.70 -14.17 17.61
N ASP A 168 -5.30 -15.32 17.94
CA ASP A 168 -6.65 -15.41 18.48
C ASP A 168 -6.72 -15.04 19.97
N THR A 169 -5.62 -15.16 20.68
CA THR A 169 -5.57 -15.01 22.16
C THR A 169 -5.25 -13.61 22.62
N VAL A 170 -4.53 -12.81 21.81
CA VAL A 170 -4.10 -11.46 22.18
C VAL A 170 -4.65 -10.41 21.21
N TRP A 171 -4.46 -9.14 21.55
CA TRP A 171 -4.75 -8.03 20.68
C TRP A 171 -3.66 -7.87 19.63
N ASN A 172 -4.04 -7.87 18.36
CA ASN A 172 -3.12 -7.68 17.25
C ASN A 172 -3.00 -6.18 16.95
N ARG A 173 -1.80 -5.60 17.12
CA ARG A 173 -1.55 -4.21 16.79
C ARG A 173 -1.45 -4.04 15.26
N ILE A 174 -2.20 -3.10 14.71
CA ILE A 174 -2.04 -2.71 13.30
C ILE A 174 -0.68 -1.99 13.16
N PRO A 175 0.21 -2.44 12.26
CA PRO A 175 1.61 -2.00 12.23
C PRO A 175 1.84 -0.60 11.67
N LEU A 176 0.79 0.08 11.21
CA LEU A 176 0.84 1.42 10.63
C LEU A 176 -0.16 2.35 11.31
N ASP A 177 0.36 3.48 11.82
CA ASP A 177 -0.42 4.47 12.56
C ASP A 177 -1.07 5.46 11.59
N LEU A 178 -2.27 5.13 11.09
CA LEU A 178 -3.05 5.98 10.19
C LEU A 178 -4.10 6.79 10.95
N THR A 179 -4.40 7.98 10.44
CA THR A 179 -5.58 8.74 10.86
C THR A 179 -6.86 8.15 10.24
N ASN A 180 -8.04 8.44 10.81
CA ASN A 180 -9.31 8.01 10.23
C ASN A 180 -9.50 8.53 8.80
N GLU A 181 -8.96 9.71 8.49
CA GLU A 181 -8.95 10.28 7.14
C GLU A 181 -8.09 9.45 6.18
N GLN A 182 -6.88 9.05 6.61
CA GLN A 182 -5.98 8.21 5.82
C GLN A 182 -6.57 6.81 5.59
N TYR A 183 -7.17 6.19 6.62
CA TYR A 183 -7.94 4.96 6.43
C TYR A 183 -9.02 5.16 5.37
N GLY A 184 -9.81 6.23 5.50
CA GLY A 184 -10.88 6.55 4.55
C GLY A 184 -10.37 6.75 3.12
N ALA A 185 -9.25 7.44 2.94
CA ALA A 185 -8.66 7.67 1.62
C ALA A 185 -8.28 6.36 0.91
N VAL A 186 -7.79 5.35 1.65
CA VAL A 186 -7.44 4.04 1.08
C VAL A 186 -8.68 3.22 0.71
N VAL A 187 -9.65 3.11 1.63
CA VAL A 187 -10.83 2.25 1.43
C VAL A 187 -12.04 2.99 0.86
N ASN A 188 -11.83 4.17 0.30
CA ASN A 188 -12.87 5.01 -0.31
C ASN A 188 -14.06 5.30 0.63
N LEU A 189 -13.75 5.74 1.85
CA LEU A 189 -14.71 6.13 2.88
C LEU A 189 -14.41 7.55 3.38
N THR A 190 -15.42 8.21 3.95
CA THR A 190 -15.21 9.46 4.66
C THR A 190 -14.57 9.22 6.03
N ARG A 191 -13.88 10.24 6.57
CA ARG A 191 -13.37 10.21 7.96
C ARG A 191 -14.46 9.86 8.98
N VAL A 192 -15.67 10.38 8.77
CA VAL A 192 -16.81 10.14 9.65
C VAL A 192 -17.27 8.69 9.57
N SER A 193 -17.36 8.13 8.36
CA SER A 193 -17.71 6.71 8.16
C SER A 193 -16.71 5.79 8.86
N VAL A 194 -15.40 6.04 8.69
CA VAL A 194 -14.36 5.25 9.40
C VAL A 194 -14.49 5.39 10.92
N SER A 195 -14.75 6.60 11.43
CA SER A 195 -14.94 6.82 12.87
C SER A 195 -16.11 6.01 13.41
N ARG A 196 -17.25 6.00 12.71
CA ARG A 196 -18.44 5.21 13.10
C ARG A 196 -18.15 3.72 13.10
N LEU A 197 -17.53 3.21 12.03
CA LEU A 197 -17.17 1.79 11.93
C LEU A 197 -16.20 1.35 13.04
N PHE A 198 -15.22 2.19 13.38
CA PHE A 198 -14.34 1.91 14.52
C PHE A 198 -15.10 1.92 15.85
N SER A 199 -16.01 2.86 16.06
CA SER A 199 -16.86 2.90 17.26
C SER A 199 -17.71 1.64 17.40
N ASP A 200 -18.32 1.18 16.30
CA ASP A 200 -19.09 -0.07 16.27
C ASP A 200 -18.22 -1.30 16.63
N CYS A 201 -16.99 -1.35 16.11
CA CYS A 201 -16.04 -2.42 16.47
C CYS A 201 -15.61 -2.33 17.94
N ILE A 202 -15.44 -1.14 18.50
CA ILE A 202 -15.10 -0.92 19.91
C ILE A 202 -16.24 -1.39 20.81
N THR A 203 -17.49 -1.01 20.50
CA THR A 203 -18.67 -1.45 21.23
C THR A 203 -18.82 -2.98 21.25
N LYS A 204 -18.41 -3.65 20.17
CA LYS A 204 -18.40 -5.12 20.04
C LYS A 204 -17.17 -5.78 20.66
N HIS A 205 -16.28 -5.03 21.30
CA HIS A 205 -15.00 -5.51 21.85
C HIS A 205 -14.09 -6.23 20.83
N LEU A 206 -14.16 -5.82 19.56
CA LEU A 206 -13.34 -6.34 18.46
C LEU A 206 -12.16 -5.45 18.11
N LEU A 207 -12.18 -4.19 18.58
CA LEU A 207 -11.14 -3.18 18.33
C LEU A 207 -11.00 -2.26 19.55
N TYR A 208 -9.78 -1.82 19.85
CA TYR A 208 -9.57 -0.64 20.71
C TYR A 208 -8.48 0.28 20.12
N LYS A 209 -8.46 1.52 20.56
CA LYS A 209 -7.47 2.52 20.14
C LYS A 209 -6.72 3.05 21.38
N SER A 210 -5.40 3.23 21.20
CA SER A 210 -4.54 3.96 22.12
C SER A 210 -3.80 5.05 21.35
N GLY A 211 -4.30 6.28 21.41
CA GLY A 211 -3.86 7.34 20.51
C GLY A 211 -4.14 7.00 19.04
N ARG A 212 -3.09 6.95 18.22
CA ARG A 212 -3.16 6.52 16.81
C ARG A 212 -3.06 5.01 16.62
N ASN A 213 -2.58 4.29 17.63
CA ASN A 213 -2.44 2.85 17.56
C ASN A 213 -3.82 2.18 17.55
N VAL A 214 -4.02 1.27 16.62
CA VAL A 214 -5.22 0.45 16.48
C VAL A 214 -4.87 -0.99 16.81
N TYR A 215 -5.69 -1.62 17.66
CA TYR A 215 -5.55 -3.01 18.10
C TYR A 215 -6.82 -3.76 17.79
N VAL A 216 -6.71 -4.95 17.24
CA VAL A 216 -7.86 -5.76 16.82
C VAL A 216 -7.79 -7.19 17.32
N LYS A 217 -8.95 -7.80 17.55
CA LYS A 217 -9.09 -9.24 17.77
C LYS A 217 -9.14 -9.97 16.44
N ALA A 218 -8.59 -11.18 16.35
CA ALA A 218 -8.67 -12.02 15.15
C ALA A 218 -10.12 -12.26 14.70
N LYS A 219 -11.06 -12.36 15.66
CA LYS A 219 -12.50 -12.45 15.41
C LYS A 219 -13.06 -11.35 14.49
N LEU A 220 -12.41 -10.17 14.40
CA LEU A 220 -12.80 -9.11 13.47
C LEU A 220 -12.72 -9.58 12.02
N PHE A 221 -11.90 -10.57 11.73
CA PHE A 221 -11.60 -11.06 10.38
C PHE A 221 -12.39 -12.33 10.01
N GLU A 222 -13.26 -12.84 10.91
CA GLU A 222 -14.16 -13.94 10.58
C GLU A 222 -15.10 -13.56 9.42
N ASN A 223 -15.35 -14.51 8.54
CA ASN A 223 -16.23 -14.37 7.37
C ASN A 223 -15.80 -13.29 6.37
N ILE A 224 -14.53 -12.89 6.39
CA ILE A 224 -13.96 -12.11 5.29
C ILE A 224 -13.48 -13.11 4.24
N TYR A 225 -14.11 -13.07 3.06
CA TYR A 225 -13.63 -13.87 1.94
C TYR A 225 -12.31 -13.29 1.41
N ASP A 226 -11.30 -14.10 1.39
CA ASP A 226 -10.05 -13.85 0.66
C ASP A 226 -9.48 -15.18 0.13
N TRP A 227 -8.58 -15.09 -0.86
CA TRP A 227 -7.94 -16.24 -1.49
C TRP A 227 -7.05 -17.07 -0.54
N TRP A 228 -6.82 -16.58 0.66
CA TRP A 228 -5.89 -17.14 1.64
C TRP A 228 -6.57 -18.11 2.60
N THR A 229 -7.89 -18.15 2.59
CA THR A 229 -8.72 -18.95 3.51
C THR A 229 -9.35 -20.18 2.87
N ASP A 230 -9.06 -20.47 1.61
CA ASP A 230 -9.52 -21.67 0.91
C ASP A 230 -8.51 -22.83 1.02
#